data_4f5f679bb40ff028dd6e06230b6ce168
#
_entry.id   4f5f679bb40ff028dd6e06230b6ce168
#
_cell.length_a   1.000
_cell.length_b   1.000
_cell.length_c   1.000
_cell.angle_alpha   90.00
_cell.angle_beta   90.00
_cell.angle_gamma   90.00
#
_symmetry.space_group_name_H-M   'P 1'
#
loop_
_entity.id
_entity.type
_entity.pdbx_description
1 polymer ?
#
loop_
_entity_poly.entity_id
_entity_poly.type
_entity_poly.pdbx_seq_one_letter_code
_entity_poly.pdbx_strand_id
1 'polypeptide(L)'
;AGLSKKAEKVYLATDPDREGEAISWHLMNALGLDDNYSRIMFNEISKRAVNEAIEKPGKINMDLVNAQQARRILDRLVGYELSPVLCKKIQGKLSAGRVQSAALKLIVDRDREIKSFVKEEYWSVTAFLKKLTGSDIVFKAVLESKCGKKIKLENKEKTDAVLKELEGKDYTVESVKK
;
A
#
# COMPACT_ATOMS: atom_id res chain seq x y z
N ALA A 1 25.14 -25.88 -5.76
CA ALA A 1 25.47 -26.61 -7.02
C ALA A 1 25.47 -28.14 -6.84
N GLY A 2 26.05 -28.70 -5.78
CA GLY A 2 26.14 -30.16 -5.62
C GLY A 2 24.79 -30.86 -5.40
N LEU A 3 23.88 -30.27 -4.65
CA LEU A 3 22.54 -30.81 -4.38
C LEU A 3 21.60 -30.65 -5.58
N SER A 4 21.69 -29.53 -6.31
CA SER A 4 20.82 -29.30 -7.48
C SER A 4 21.02 -30.33 -8.60
N LYS A 5 22.28 -30.82 -8.77
CA LYS A 5 22.59 -31.86 -9.76
C LYS A 5 22.06 -33.26 -9.40
N LYS A 6 21.75 -33.47 -8.09
CA LYS A 6 21.19 -34.75 -7.60
C LYS A 6 19.69 -34.71 -7.42
N ALA A 7 19.09 -33.52 -7.51
CA ALA A 7 17.66 -33.35 -7.35
C ALA A 7 16.92 -33.76 -8.62
N GLU A 8 15.82 -34.44 -8.47
CA GLU A 8 14.91 -34.79 -9.54
C GLU A 8 14.27 -33.51 -10.13
N LYS A 9 13.98 -32.53 -9.28
CA LYS A 9 13.40 -31.24 -9.67
C LYS A 9 13.80 -30.13 -8.70
N VAL A 10 14.05 -28.92 -9.22
CA VAL A 10 14.37 -27.74 -8.44
C VAL A 10 13.22 -26.74 -8.50
N TYR A 11 12.69 -26.34 -7.34
CA TYR A 11 11.65 -25.31 -7.26
C TYR A 11 12.28 -23.97 -6.95
N LEU A 12 12.01 -22.96 -7.78
CA LEU A 12 12.44 -21.59 -7.59
C LEU A 12 11.27 -20.81 -6.96
N ALA A 13 11.38 -20.49 -5.68
CA ALA A 13 10.31 -19.94 -4.83
C ALA A 13 10.64 -18.54 -4.33
N THR A 14 11.19 -17.68 -5.18
CA THR A 14 11.44 -16.28 -4.87
C THR A 14 10.16 -15.46 -4.92
N ASP A 15 10.20 -14.22 -4.43
CA ASP A 15 9.04 -13.32 -4.40
C ASP A 15 8.37 -13.16 -5.77
N PRO A 16 7.04 -12.95 -5.82
CA PRO A 16 6.28 -12.80 -7.06
C PRO A 16 6.40 -11.38 -7.64
N ASP A 17 7.63 -10.87 -7.74
CA ASP A 17 7.95 -9.57 -8.32
C ASP A 17 9.11 -9.68 -9.33
N ARG A 18 9.46 -8.57 -9.99
CA ARG A 18 10.54 -8.58 -11.00
C ARG A 18 11.93 -8.85 -10.40
N GLU A 19 12.16 -8.44 -9.15
CA GLU A 19 13.42 -8.71 -8.45
C GLU A 19 13.54 -10.21 -8.13
N GLY A 20 12.48 -10.83 -7.61
CA GLY A 20 12.42 -12.27 -7.37
C GLY A 20 12.50 -13.08 -8.67
N GLU A 21 11.88 -12.61 -9.75
CA GLU A 21 11.97 -13.27 -11.06
C GLU A 21 13.40 -13.24 -11.62
N ALA A 22 14.09 -12.10 -11.49
CA ALA A 22 15.48 -11.99 -11.87
C ALA A 22 16.42 -12.88 -11.02
N ILE A 23 16.14 -13.02 -9.72
CA ILE A 23 16.88 -13.93 -8.82
C ILE A 23 16.68 -15.38 -9.29
N SER A 24 15.45 -15.78 -9.56
CA SER A 24 15.14 -17.13 -10.09
C SER A 24 15.88 -17.39 -11.39
N TRP A 25 15.90 -16.44 -12.32
CA TRP A 25 16.62 -16.55 -13.57
C TRP A 25 18.14 -16.67 -13.37
N HIS A 26 18.73 -15.88 -12.48
CA HIS A 26 20.14 -15.98 -12.15
C HIS A 26 20.49 -17.33 -11.51
N LEU A 27 19.65 -17.83 -10.61
CA LEU A 27 19.84 -19.15 -9.99
C LEU A 27 19.74 -20.27 -11.04
N MET A 28 18.78 -20.21 -11.94
CA MET A 28 18.63 -21.17 -13.04
C MET A 28 19.93 -21.25 -13.85
N ASN A 29 20.45 -20.10 -14.29
CA ASN A 29 21.69 -20.03 -15.07
C ASN A 29 22.92 -20.48 -14.27
N ALA A 30 23.07 -19.98 -13.03
CA ALA A 30 24.24 -20.27 -12.19
C ALA A 30 24.33 -21.75 -11.77
N LEU A 31 23.18 -22.42 -11.65
CA LEU A 31 23.10 -23.84 -11.28
C LEU A 31 23.05 -24.77 -12.50
N GLY A 32 22.91 -24.22 -13.72
CA GLY A 32 22.78 -25.00 -14.96
C GLY A 32 21.56 -25.92 -14.93
N LEU A 33 20.39 -25.36 -14.59
CA LEU A 33 19.19 -26.16 -14.37
C LEU A 33 18.48 -26.53 -15.68
N ASP A 34 18.79 -25.82 -16.77
CA ASP A 34 18.13 -25.96 -18.07
C ASP A 34 16.61 -26.09 -17.93
N ASP A 35 16.02 -27.27 -18.19
CA ASP A 35 14.60 -27.55 -18.02
C ASP A 35 14.24 -28.20 -16.66
N ASN A 36 15.25 -28.53 -15.82
CA ASN A 36 15.04 -29.22 -14.53
C ASN A 36 14.64 -28.26 -13.41
N TYR A 37 13.79 -27.26 -13.71
CA TYR A 37 13.25 -26.35 -12.70
C TYR A 37 11.75 -26.11 -12.85
N SER A 38 11.15 -25.63 -11.79
CA SER A 38 9.79 -25.07 -11.79
C SER A 38 9.75 -23.78 -10.98
N ARG A 39 9.14 -22.76 -11.54
CA ARG A 39 8.87 -21.50 -10.84
C ARG A 39 7.57 -21.66 -10.06
N ILE A 40 7.62 -21.46 -8.74
CA ILE A 40 6.44 -21.41 -7.88
C ILE A 40 6.30 -20.04 -7.25
N MET A 41 5.07 -19.52 -7.19
CA MET A 41 4.76 -18.20 -6.68
C MET A 41 3.63 -18.28 -5.66
N PHE A 42 3.79 -17.63 -4.53
CA PHE A 42 2.78 -17.50 -3.50
C PHE A 42 2.91 -16.13 -2.81
N ASN A 43 1.78 -15.57 -2.38
CA ASN A 43 1.71 -14.25 -1.75
C ASN A 43 1.71 -14.33 -0.21
N GLU A 44 1.60 -15.52 0.35
CA GLU A 44 1.61 -15.78 1.79
C GLU A 44 2.34 -17.09 2.11
N ILE A 45 3.01 -17.14 3.27
CA ILE A 45 3.70 -18.34 3.74
C ILE A 45 2.73 -19.17 4.59
N SER A 46 1.72 -19.76 3.93
CA SER A 46 0.81 -20.72 4.56
C SER A 46 0.95 -22.10 3.89
N LYS A 47 0.69 -23.16 4.65
CA LYS A 47 0.76 -24.53 4.12
C LYS A 47 -0.14 -24.71 2.88
N ARG A 48 -1.32 -24.07 2.88
CA ARG A 48 -2.26 -24.12 1.76
C ARG A 48 -1.66 -23.44 0.52
N ALA A 49 -1.19 -22.19 0.63
CA ALA A 49 -0.66 -21.43 -0.48
C ALA A 49 0.59 -22.08 -1.11
N VAL A 50 1.48 -22.63 -0.27
CA VAL A 50 2.66 -23.35 -0.73
C VAL A 50 2.29 -24.62 -1.49
N ASN A 51 1.34 -25.42 -0.98
CA ASN A 51 0.90 -26.64 -1.66
C ASN A 51 0.22 -26.31 -3.00
N GLU A 52 -0.68 -25.33 -3.03
CA GLU A 52 -1.33 -24.86 -4.26
C GLU A 52 -0.30 -24.37 -5.31
N ALA A 53 0.76 -23.69 -4.87
CA ALA A 53 1.82 -23.24 -5.76
C ALA A 53 2.68 -24.39 -6.32
N ILE A 54 2.89 -25.45 -5.54
CA ILE A 54 3.60 -26.67 -5.99
C ILE A 54 2.76 -27.45 -7.00
N GLU A 55 1.43 -27.48 -6.83
CA GLU A 55 0.50 -28.13 -7.76
C GLU A 55 0.39 -27.40 -9.10
N LYS A 56 0.62 -26.07 -9.11
CA LYS A 56 0.50 -25.22 -10.30
C LYS A 56 1.82 -24.49 -10.62
N PRO A 57 2.88 -25.25 -10.92
CA PRO A 57 4.18 -24.65 -11.21
C PRO A 57 4.16 -23.95 -12.57
N GLY A 58 4.87 -22.83 -12.65
CA GLY A 58 5.08 -22.06 -13.88
C GLY A 58 6.52 -22.14 -14.38
N LYS A 59 6.79 -21.30 -15.35
CA LYS A 59 8.15 -20.97 -15.86
C LYS A 59 8.52 -19.54 -15.48
N ILE A 60 9.81 -19.21 -15.57
CA ILE A 60 10.32 -17.87 -15.36
C ILE A 60 9.73 -16.92 -16.40
N ASN A 61 9.24 -15.77 -15.94
CA ASN A 61 8.72 -14.72 -16.82
C ASN A 61 9.88 -13.82 -17.27
N MET A 62 10.31 -14.00 -18.53
CA MET A 62 11.42 -13.24 -19.10
C MET A 62 11.13 -11.74 -19.25
N ASP A 63 9.87 -11.33 -19.36
CA ASP A 63 9.53 -9.90 -19.44
C ASP A 63 9.82 -9.20 -18.11
N LEU A 64 9.53 -9.85 -16.97
CA LEU A 64 9.88 -9.35 -15.64
C LEU A 64 11.39 -9.33 -15.42
N VAL A 65 12.11 -10.37 -15.87
CA VAL A 65 13.58 -10.41 -15.83
C VAL A 65 14.16 -9.26 -16.62
N ASN A 66 13.71 -9.06 -17.85
CA ASN A 66 14.18 -7.96 -18.72
C ASN A 66 13.85 -6.59 -18.13
N ALA A 67 12.67 -6.43 -17.52
CA ALA A 67 12.29 -5.19 -16.83
C ALA A 67 13.21 -4.87 -15.65
N GLN A 68 13.61 -5.88 -14.88
CA GLN A 68 14.56 -5.74 -13.78
C GLN A 68 15.97 -5.38 -14.31
N GLN A 69 16.44 -6.04 -15.35
CA GLN A 69 17.74 -5.74 -15.95
C GLN A 69 17.78 -4.32 -16.55
N ALA A 70 16.74 -3.92 -17.27
CA ALA A 70 16.61 -2.58 -17.80
C ALA A 70 16.66 -1.51 -16.69
N ARG A 71 15.95 -1.75 -15.58
CA ARG A 71 16.00 -0.89 -14.38
C ARG A 71 17.42 -0.78 -13.83
N ARG A 72 18.10 -1.91 -13.65
CA ARG A 72 19.46 -1.95 -13.12
C ARG A 72 20.45 -1.18 -14.00
N ILE A 73 20.35 -1.35 -15.32
CA ILE A 73 21.18 -0.63 -16.29
C ILE A 73 20.90 0.87 -16.21
N LEU A 74 19.62 1.25 -16.22
CA LEU A 74 19.19 2.65 -16.13
C LEU A 74 19.68 3.32 -14.84
N ASP A 75 19.54 2.67 -13.69
CA ASP A 75 20.01 3.20 -12.41
C ASP A 75 21.52 3.42 -12.40
N ARG A 76 22.29 2.55 -13.06
CA ARG A 76 23.73 2.72 -13.21
C ARG A 76 24.08 3.88 -14.15
N LEU A 77 23.46 3.96 -15.31
CA LEU A 77 23.70 5.04 -16.27
C LEU A 77 23.38 6.40 -15.63
N VAL A 78 22.20 6.55 -15.04
CA VAL A 78 21.79 7.79 -14.36
C VAL A 78 22.74 8.12 -13.21
N GLY A 79 23.07 7.17 -12.38
CA GLY A 79 23.96 7.38 -11.23
C GLY A 79 25.38 7.79 -11.64
N TYR A 80 25.98 7.12 -12.61
CA TYR A 80 27.36 7.36 -13.01
C TYR A 80 27.52 8.58 -13.94
N GLU A 81 26.53 8.89 -14.76
CA GLU A 81 26.63 10.00 -15.70
C GLU A 81 26.15 11.33 -15.11
N LEU A 82 25.06 11.35 -14.36
CA LEU A 82 24.53 12.58 -13.79
C LEU A 82 25.22 13.01 -12.49
N SER A 83 25.69 12.09 -11.66
CA SER A 83 26.34 12.46 -10.40
C SER A 83 27.60 13.34 -10.61
N PRO A 84 28.51 13.02 -11.53
CA PRO A 84 29.64 13.91 -11.81
C PRO A 84 29.22 15.30 -12.32
N VAL A 85 28.17 15.38 -13.14
CA VAL A 85 27.64 16.65 -13.63
C VAL A 85 27.11 17.50 -12.48
N LEU A 86 26.36 16.92 -11.56
CA LEU A 86 25.86 17.61 -10.36
C LEU A 86 27.01 18.09 -9.47
N CYS A 87 28.01 17.22 -9.23
CA CYS A 87 29.17 17.58 -8.43
C CYS A 87 29.98 18.74 -9.05
N LYS A 88 30.08 18.79 -10.38
CA LYS A 88 30.83 19.82 -11.08
C LYS A 88 30.07 21.15 -11.21
N LYS A 89 28.73 21.09 -11.38
CA LYS A 89 27.92 22.27 -11.71
C LYS A 89 27.27 22.93 -10.48
N ILE A 90 26.97 22.17 -9.42
CA ILE A 90 26.26 22.66 -8.25
C ILE A 90 27.19 22.66 -7.03
N GLN A 91 27.50 21.48 -6.51
CA GLN A 91 28.34 21.31 -5.31
C GLN A 91 28.97 19.92 -5.29
N GLY A 92 30.18 19.79 -4.76
CA GLY A 92 30.82 18.50 -4.55
C GLY A 92 30.03 17.59 -3.59
N LYS A 93 30.23 16.28 -3.74
CA LYS A 93 29.56 15.22 -2.94
C LYS A 93 28.04 15.08 -3.16
N LEU A 94 27.52 15.55 -4.30
CA LEU A 94 26.14 15.27 -4.71
C LEU A 94 26.06 13.98 -5.52
N SER A 95 24.95 13.29 -5.41
CA SER A 95 24.63 12.13 -6.23
C SER A 95 23.25 12.24 -6.88
N ALA A 96 23.15 11.74 -8.11
CA ALA A 96 21.88 11.56 -8.80
C ALA A 96 21.40 10.13 -8.62
N GLY A 97 20.12 9.97 -8.36
CA GLY A 97 19.51 8.67 -8.26
C GLY A 97 18.00 8.77 -8.52
N ARG A 98 17.50 7.88 -9.36
CA ARG A 98 16.09 7.85 -9.74
C ARG A 98 15.15 7.71 -8.52
N VAL A 99 15.48 6.80 -7.62
CA VAL A 99 14.70 6.59 -6.39
C VAL A 99 14.81 7.79 -5.43
N GLN A 100 16.03 8.31 -5.25
CA GLN A 100 16.27 9.49 -4.41
C GLN A 100 15.44 10.69 -4.89
N SER A 101 15.45 10.98 -6.19
CA SER A 101 14.73 12.12 -6.76
C SER A 101 13.22 11.97 -6.61
N ALA A 102 12.68 10.81 -6.90
CA ALA A 102 11.24 10.53 -6.78
C ALA A 102 10.77 10.57 -5.32
N ALA A 103 11.49 9.93 -4.40
CA ALA A 103 11.15 9.92 -2.98
C ALA A 103 11.26 11.32 -2.37
N LEU A 104 12.33 12.06 -2.69
CA LEU A 104 12.50 13.43 -2.21
C LEU A 104 11.39 14.35 -2.72
N LYS A 105 10.98 14.21 -3.98
CA LYS A 105 9.86 14.98 -4.54
C LYS A 105 8.59 14.74 -3.74
N LEU A 106 8.23 13.49 -3.46
CA LEU A 106 7.03 13.15 -2.68
C LEU A 106 7.07 13.75 -1.27
N ILE A 107 8.24 13.67 -0.61
CA ILE A 107 8.43 14.26 0.73
C ILE A 107 8.27 15.77 0.70
N VAL A 108 8.90 16.44 -0.26
CA VAL A 108 8.83 17.89 -0.41
C VAL A 108 7.41 18.35 -0.74
N ASP A 109 6.73 17.66 -1.65
CA ASP A 109 5.35 17.98 -2.00
C ASP A 109 4.43 17.83 -0.78
N ARG A 110 4.61 16.76 0.01
CA ARG A 110 3.87 16.57 1.26
C ARG A 110 4.19 17.61 2.33
N ASP A 111 5.46 18.01 2.48
CA ASP A 111 5.86 19.07 3.40
C ASP A 111 5.23 20.42 3.01
N ARG A 112 5.14 20.70 1.70
CA ARG A 112 4.45 21.90 1.20
C ARG A 112 2.96 21.87 1.51
N GLU A 113 2.28 20.74 1.31
CA GLU A 113 0.88 20.55 1.68
C GLU A 113 0.67 20.80 3.17
N ILE A 114 1.53 20.23 4.04
CA ILE A 114 1.46 20.41 5.48
C ILE A 114 1.65 21.88 5.86
N LYS A 115 2.62 22.58 5.24
CA LYS A 115 2.89 24.00 5.50
C LYS A 115 1.79 24.93 5.01
N SER A 116 1.12 24.56 3.92
CA SER A 116 -0.01 25.32 3.36
C SER A 116 -1.37 24.97 3.98
N PHE A 117 -1.40 23.94 4.84
CA PHE A 117 -2.65 23.50 5.44
C PHE A 117 -3.24 24.54 6.38
N VAL A 118 -4.44 24.97 6.08
CA VAL A 118 -5.24 25.85 6.93
C VAL A 118 -6.13 24.97 7.80
N LYS A 119 -6.01 25.13 9.12
CA LYS A 119 -6.83 24.37 10.07
C LYS A 119 -8.28 24.81 9.96
N GLU A 120 -9.18 23.86 9.71
CA GLU A 120 -10.62 24.07 9.72
C GLU A 120 -11.21 23.44 10.99
N GLU A 121 -11.99 24.22 11.72
CA GLU A 121 -12.73 23.73 12.87
C GLU A 121 -13.89 22.88 12.40
N TYR A 122 -14.10 21.73 13.02
CA TYR A 122 -15.28 20.90 12.80
C TYR A 122 -15.77 20.29 14.11
N TRP A 123 -17.06 20.08 14.18
CA TRP A 123 -17.74 19.51 15.32
C TRP A 123 -18.50 18.25 14.90
N SER A 124 -18.65 17.32 15.83
CA SER A 124 -19.48 16.14 15.67
C SER A 124 -20.47 16.03 16.82
N VAL A 125 -21.70 15.66 16.51
CA VAL A 125 -22.73 15.40 17.51
C VAL A 125 -22.95 13.91 17.61
N THR A 126 -22.83 13.36 18.82
CA THR A 126 -23.03 11.97 19.11
C THR A 126 -24.11 11.81 20.17
N ALA A 127 -25.16 11.06 19.86
CA ALA A 127 -26.20 10.70 20.80
C ALA A 127 -25.94 9.31 21.38
N PHE A 128 -26.18 9.15 22.67
CA PHE A 128 -26.19 7.85 23.35
C PHE A 128 -27.65 7.45 23.55
N LEU A 129 -28.06 6.45 22.80
CA LEU A 129 -29.45 6.03 22.70
C LEU A 129 -29.67 4.68 23.40
N LYS A 130 -30.83 4.50 23.97
CA LYS A 130 -31.27 3.27 24.64
C LYS A 130 -32.65 2.89 24.12
N LYS A 131 -32.94 1.61 24.03
CA LYS A 131 -34.31 1.14 23.73
C LYS A 131 -35.29 1.55 24.84
N LEU A 132 -36.46 1.95 24.46
CA LEU A 132 -37.52 2.28 25.42
C LEU A 132 -37.98 1.06 26.23
N THR A 133 -37.92 -0.14 25.65
CA THR A 133 -38.36 -1.39 26.29
C THR A 133 -37.33 -2.51 26.10
N GLY A 134 -37.04 -3.25 27.16
CA GLY A 134 -36.45 -4.58 27.08
C GLY A 134 -34.95 -4.74 27.07
N SER A 135 -34.14 -3.67 27.03
CA SER A 135 -32.68 -3.82 27.08
C SER A 135 -31.97 -2.57 27.59
N ASP A 136 -31.01 -2.77 28.50
CA ASP A 136 -30.17 -1.68 29.04
C ASP A 136 -28.97 -1.34 28.14
N ILE A 137 -28.91 -1.90 26.92
CA ILE A 137 -27.79 -1.67 25.98
C ILE A 137 -27.89 -0.26 25.42
N VAL A 138 -26.86 0.51 25.67
CA VAL A 138 -26.67 1.85 25.09
C VAL A 138 -25.84 1.72 23.82
N PHE A 139 -26.29 2.36 22.74
CA PHE A 139 -25.55 2.45 21.49
C PHE A 139 -25.33 3.90 21.08
N LYS A 140 -24.26 4.13 20.30
CA LYS A 140 -23.89 5.44 19.81
C LYS A 140 -24.52 5.68 18.43
N ALA A 141 -25.11 6.86 18.26
CA ALA A 141 -25.58 7.36 16.97
C ALA A 141 -24.86 8.68 16.67
N VAL A 142 -24.29 8.82 15.50
CA VAL A 142 -23.59 10.03 15.06
C VAL A 142 -24.46 10.76 14.06
N LEU A 143 -24.57 12.09 14.23
CA LEU A 143 -25.30 12.92 13.28
C LEU A 143 -24.54 12.98 11.95
N GLU A 144 -25.15 12.50 10.89
CA GLU A 144 -24.56 12.42 9.55
C GLU A 144 -25.21 13.42 8.58
N SER A 145 -26.52 13.53 8.63
CA SER A 145 -27.27 14.36 7.68
C SER A 145 -28.48 15.02 8.33
N LYS A 146 -28.92 16.15 7.72
CA LYS A 146 -30.18 16.83 8.04
C LYS A 146 -30.99 16.99 6.74
N CYS A 147 -32.23 16.54 6.75
CA CYS A 147 -33.12 16.57 5.58
C CYS A 147 -32.46 15.94 4.32
N GLY A 148 -31.78 14.79 4.48
CA GLY A 148 -31.12 14.08 3.39
C GLY A 148 -29.82 14.71 2.85
N LYS A 149 -29.36 15.82 3.41
CA LYS A 149 -28.09 16.45 3.04
C LYS A 149 -27.06 16.29 4.16
N LYS A 150 -25.82 15.94 3.80
CA LYS A 150 -24.71 15.84 4.75
C LYS A 150 -24.52 17.18 5.48
N ILE A 151 -24.50 17.17 6.80
CA ILE A 151 -24.35 18.37 7.63
C ILE A 151 -22.87 18.58 7.94
N LYS A 152 -22.42 19.84 7.80
CA LYS A 152 -21.10 20.29 8.30
C LYS A 152 -21.32 21.22 9.48
N LEU A 153 -20.76 20.86 10.61
CA LEU A 153 -20.75 21.69 11.83
C LEU A 153 -19.38 22.36 11.94
N GLU A 154 -19.29 23.61 11.53
CA GLU A 154 -18.04 24.34 11.37
C GLU A 154 -17.66 25.15 12.61
N ASN A 155 -18.61 25.37 13.52
CA ASN A 155 -18.37 26.13 14.73
C ASN A 155 -19.34 25.69 15.86
N LYS A 156 -19.04 26.17 17.06
CA LYS A 156 -19.85 25.89 18.26
C LYS A 156 -21.29 26.37 18.12
N GLU A 157 -21.52 27.57 17.59
CA GLU A 157 -22.87 28.15 17.49
C GLU A 157 -23.81 27.29 16.62
N LYS A 158 -23.34 26.82 15.45
CA LYS A 158 -24.09 25.90 14.59
C LYS A 158 -24.35 24.57 15.28
N THR A 159 -23.38 24.09 16.06
CA THR A 159 -23.52 22.83 16.80
C THR A 159 -24.55 22.97 17.93
N ASP A 160 -24.48 24.06 18.70
CA ASP A 160 -25.43 24.32 19.79
C ASP A 160 -26.87 24.51 19.26
N ALA A 161 -27.03 25.14 18.08
CA ALA A 161 -28.33 25.25 17.42
C ALA A 161 -28.93 23.88 17.07
N VAL A 162 -28.10 22.98 16.53
CA VAL A 162 -28.51 21.61 16.20
C VAL A 162 -28.81 20.80 17.45
N LEU A 163 -28.02 20.95 18.53
CA LEU A 163 -28.28 20.29 19.81
C LEU A 163 -29.64 20.68 20.38
N LYS A 164 -29.99 21.98 20.35
CA LYS A 164 -31.32 22.47 20.80
C LYS A 164 -32.46 21.89 19.96
N GLU A 165 -32.27 21.69 18.65
CA GLU A 165 -33.27 21.08 17.79
C GLU A 165 -33.46 19.58 18.09
N LEU A 166 -32.41 18.90 18.54
CA LEU A 166 -32.43 17.46 18.85
C LEU A 166 -32.88 17.16 20.29
N GLU A 167 -32.80 18.12 21.18
CA GLU A 167 -33.17 17.97 22.57
C GLU A 167 -34.66 17.64 22.75
N GLY A 168 -34.94 16.60 23.52
CA GLY A 168 -36.32 16.16 23.80
C GLY A 168 -37.05 15.51 22.61
N LYS A 169 -36.32 15.12 21.54
CA LYS A 169 -36.91 14.43 20.39
C LYS A 169 -36.83 12.91 20.55
N ASP A 170 -37.82 12.24 20.03
CA ASP A 170 -37.84 10.78 19.92
C ASP A 170 -36.97 10.33 18.70
N TYR A 171 -36.25 9.24 18.87
CA TYR A 171 -35.40 8.65 17.85
C TYR A 171 -35.96 7.31 17.40
N THR A 172 -36.06 7.10 16.11
CA THR A 172 -36.55 5.85 15.52
C THR A 172 -35.50 5.26 14.59
N VAL A 173 -35.39 3.91 14.59
CA VAL A 173 -34.56 3.19 13.63
C VAL A 173 -35.34 3.02 12.33
N GLU A 174 -34.94 3.69 11.28
CA GLU A 174 -35.60 3.64 9.98
C GLU A 174 -35.20 2.40 9.17
N SER A 175 -33.92 2.07 9.16
CA SER A 175 -33.42 0.90 8.43
C SER A 175 -32.16 0.32 9.06
N VAL A 176 -31.95 -0.99 8.85
CA VAL A 176 -30.73 -1.71 9.24
C VAL A 176 -30.18 -2.42 8.02
N LYS A 177 -28.96 -2.09 7.63
CA LYS A 177 -28.23 -2.82 6.60
C LYS A 177 -27.32 -3.87 7.28
N LYS A 178 -27.46 -5.12 6.83
CA LYS A 178 -26.58 -6.24 7.23
C LYS A 178 -25.41 -6.34 6.30
#